data_f9a6c01cb1af8457238f344bcf86596b
#
_entry.id   f9a6c01cb1af8457238f344bcf86596b
#
_cell.length_a   1.000
_cell.length_b   1.000
_cell.length_c   1.000
_cell.angle_alpha   90.00
_cell.angle_beta   90.00
_cell.angle_gamma   90.00
#
_symmetry.space_group_name_H-M   'P 1'
#
loop_
_entity.id
_entity.type
_entity.pdbx_description
1 polymer ?
#
loop_
_entity_poly.entity_id
_entity_poly.type
_entity_poly.pdbx_seq_one_letter_code
_entity_poly.pdbx_strand_id
1 'polypeptide(L)'
;MGARKRLRAEKLKSEKNLTALASLNSSPIAPRKMRLVADLVRGVEVNKALNILQHNSKFASKSLEKLLRSAIANWEQKNEGKSIEDEKLVVSSIQVDSAAMMKRIQTAPQGRAHRVRKRSNHVTIIIDGAK
;
A
#
# COMPACT_ATOMS: atom_id res chain seq x y z
N MET A 1 23.58 9.37 -22.97
CA MET A 1 23.42 8.46 -21.81
C MET A 1 24.07 7.12 -22.10
N GLY A 2 24.90 6.59 -21.20
CA GLY A 2 25.61 5.33 -21.44
C GLY A 2 24.67 4.12 -21.54
N ALA A 3 24.96 3.17 -22.42
CA ALA A 3 24.20 1.95 -22.67
C ALA A 3 23.85 1.17 -21.38
N ARG A 4 24.76 1.14 -20.40
CA ARG A 4 24.56 0.51 -19.07
C ARG A 4 23.35 1.05 -18.30
N LYS A 5 23.14 2.38 -18.29
CA LYS A 5 22.00 3.00 -17.58
C LYS A 5 20.69 2.66 -18.28
N ARG A 6 20.69 2.64 -19.62
CA ARG A 6 19.53 2.28 -20.43
C ARG A 6 19.11 0.83 -20.21
N LEU A 7 20.04 -0.11 -20.32
CA LEU A 7 19.80 -1.54 -20.11
C LEU A 7 19.28 -1.82 -18.68
N ARG A 8 19.85 -1.17 -17.65
CA ARG A 8 19.37 -1.30 -16.28
C ARG A 8 17.95 -0.75 -16.13
N ALA A 9 17.65 0.40 -16.75
CA ALA A 9 16.31 0.98 -16.69
C ALA A 9 15.27 0.10 -17.42
N GLU A 10 15.61 -0.48 -18.56
CA GLU A 10 14.76 -1.42 -19.29
C GLU A 10 14.49 -2.69 -18.47
N LYS A 11 15.53 -3.25 -17.83
CA LYS A 11 15.38 -4.40 -16.92
C LYS A 11 14.46 -4.10 -15.73
N LEU A 12 14.66 -2.95 -15.06
CA LEU A 12 13.79 -2.55 -13.95
C LEU A 12 12.34 -2.30 -14.37
N LYS A 13 12.13 -1.81 -15.59
CA LYS A 13 10.77 -1.65 -16.15
C LYS A 13 10.12 -3.00 -16.43
N SER A 14 10.85 -3.95 -17.02
CA SER A 14 10.33 -5.29 -17.28
C SER A 14 9.98 -6.05 -15.99
N GLU A 15 10.84 -5.97 -14.97
CA GLU A 15 10.56 -6.55 -13.64
C GLU A 15 9.30 -5.96 -12.99
N LYS A 16 9.13 -4.62 -13.05
CA LYS A 16 7.91 -3.97 -12.55
C LYS A 16 6.66 -4.36 -13.32
N ASN A 17 6.76 -4.60 -14.60
CA ASN A 17 5.63 -5.04 -15.42
C ASN A 17 5.17 -6.45 -15.08
N LEU A 18 6.05 -7.30 -14.55
CA LEU A 18 5.69 -8.66 -14.12
C LEU A 18 5.03 -8.70 -12.75
N THR A 19 5.35 -7.75 -11.84
CA THR A 19 4.79 -7.74 -10.49
C THR A 19 3.41 -7.09 -10.43
N ALA A 20 2.46 -7.71 -9.75
CA ALA A 20 1.16 -7.13 -9.48
C ALA A 20 1.27 -6.13 -8.31
N LEU A 21 1.25 -4.86 -8.66
CA LEU A 21 1.48 -3.74 -7.75
C LEU A 21 0.28 -2.81 -7.76
N ALA A 22 -0.12 -2.32 -6.59
CA ALA A 22 -1.04 -1.20 -6.44
C ALA A 22 -0.49 -0.17 -5.47
N SER A 23 -0.72 1.12 -5.74
CA SER A 23 -0.26 2.21 -4.91
C SER A 23 -1.39 3.19 -4.58
N LEU A 24 -1.44 3.63 -3.33
CA LEU A 24 -2.34 4.67 -2.83
C LEU A 24 -1.50 5.88 -2.43
N ASN A 25 -1.64 6.98 -3.13
CA ASN A 25 -0.88 8.19 -2.87
C ASN A 25 -1.66 9.18 -2.02
N SER A 26 -0.93 9.89 -1.14
CA SER A 26 -1.44 11.02 -0.34
C SER A 26 -2.69 10.70 0.49
N SER A 27 -2.74 9.51 1.08
CA SER A 27 -3.81 9.15 2.01
C SER A 27 -3.76 10.06 3.26
N PRO A 28 -4.89 10.65 3.71
CA PRO A 28 -4.92 11.58 4.83
C PRO A 28 -4.82 10.92 6.21
N ILE A 29 -4.30 9.70 6.27
CA ILE A 29 -4.11 8.93 7.49
C ILE A 29 -2.65 9.03 7.93
N ALA A 30 -2.41 9.16 9.24
CA ALA A 30 -1.04 9.18 9.75
C ALA A 30 -0.32 7.84 9.47
N PRO A 31 0.96 7.85 9.04
CA PRO A 31 1.71 6.63 8.68
C PRO A 31 1.73 5.58 9.79
N ARG A 32 1.87 5.99 11.05
CA ARG A 32 1.85 5.08 12.21
C ARG A 32 0.54 4.29 12.32
N LYS A 33 -0.60 4.96 12.09
CA LYS A 33 -1.92 4.31 12.13
C LYS A 33 -2.12 3.36 10.96
N MET A 34 -1.59 3.71 9.79
CA MET A 34 -1.64 2.86 8.60
C MET A 34 -0.76 1.61 8.77
N ARG A 35 0.45 1.75 9.33
CA ARG A 35 1.38 0.63 9.55
C ARG A 35 0.81 -0.43 10.47
N LEU A 36 0.08 -0.06 11.52
CA LEU A 36 -0.57 -1.02 12.42
C LEU A 36 -1.52 -1.98 11.69
N VAL A 37 -2.24 -1.47 10.68
CA VAL A 37 -3.15 -2.31 9.89
C VAL A 37 -2.39 -3.04 8.78
N ALA A 38 -1.39 -2.41 8.19
CA ALA A 38 -0.52 -3.04 7.18
C ALA A 38 0.19 -4.28 7.74
N ASP A 39 0.64 -4.22 8.98
CA ASP A 39 1.34 -5.34 9.64
C ASP A 39 0.42 -6.57 9.87
N LEU A 40 -0.90 -6.37 9.98
CA LEU A 40 -1.86 -7.48 10.13
C LEU A 40 -2.02 -8.31 8.85
N VAL A 41 -1.75 -7.73 7.69
CA VAL A 41 -1.97 -8.38 6.38
C VAL A 41 -0.68 -8.74 5.66
N ARG A 42 0.48 -8.34 6.18
CA ARG A 42 1.77 -8.66 5.59
C ARG A 42 2.03 -10.16 5.65
N GLY A 43 2.34 -10.78 4.51
CA GLY A 43 2.61 -12.22 4.42
C GLY A 43 1.37 -13.11 4.54
N VAL A 44 0.18 -12.53 4.59
CA VAL A 44 -1.08 -13.28 4.70
C VAL A 44 -1.64 -13.55 3.30
N GLU A 45 -2.33 -14.67 3.14
CA GLU A 45 -3.08 -15.01 1.94
C GLU A 45 -4.12 -13.95 1.61
N VAL A 46 -4.26 -13.59 0.35
CA VAL A 46 -5.08 -12.46 -0.13
C VAL A 46 -6.53 -12.55 0.34
N ASN A 47 -7.17 -13.73 0.27
CA ASN A 47 -8.54 -13.92 0.72
C ASN A 47 -8.70 -13.70 2.23
N LYS A 48 -7.77 -14.22 3.01
CA LYS A 48 -7.73 -14.00 4.47
C LYS A 48 -7.45 -12.53 4.81
N ALA A 49 -6.54 -11.90 4.06
CA ALA A 49 -6.21 -10.47 4.23
C ALA A 49 -7.44 -9.58 3.97
N LEU A 50 -8.23 -9.86 2.94
CA LEU A 50 -9.50 -9.16 2.67
C LEU A 50 -10.47 -9.29 3.85
N ASN A 51 -10.67 -10.51 4.37
CA ASN A 51 -11.54 -10.75 5.51
C ASN A 51 -11.06 -10.00 6.76
N ILE A 52 -9.75 -10.02 7.05
CA ILE A 52 -9.17 -9.27 8.16
C ILE A 52 -9.44 -7.76 8.01
N LEU A 53 -9.22 -7.20 6.82
CA LEU A 53 -9.42 -5.78 6.56
C LEU A 53 -10.88 -5.36 6.64
N GLN A 54 -11.81 -6.20 6.16
CA GLN A 54 -13.23 -5.93 6.15
C GLN A 54 -13.81 -5.89 7.58
N HIS A 55 -13.37 -6.80 8.46
CA HIS A 55 -13.87 -6.88 9.85
C HIS A 55 -13.10 -6.01 10.84
N ASN A 56 -12.03 -5.34 10.41
CA ASN A 56 -11.25 -4.48 11.28
C ASN A 56 -11.92 -3.11 11.48
N SER A 57 -12.13 -2.71 12.73
CA SER A 57 -12.77 -1.44 13.10
C SER A 57 -11.97 -0.17 12.78
N LYS A 58 -10.67 -0.30 12.44
CA LYS A 58 -9.79 0.85 12.18
C LYS A 58 -10.10 1.49 10.82
N PHE A 59 -10.21 2.80 10.77
CA PHE A 59 -10.48 3.55 9.54
C PHE A 59 -9.49 3.26 8.40
N ALA A 60 -8.22 3.01 8.72
CA ALA A 60 -7.18 2.66 7.76
C ALA A 60 -7.48 1.38 6.95
N SER A 61 -8.24 0.45 7.53
CA SER A 61 -8.58 -0.82 6.88
C SER A 61 -9.39 -0.64 5.61
N LYS A 62 -10.35 0.30 5.59
CA LYS A 62 -11.16 0.62 4.40
C LYS A 62 -10.31 1.06 3.21
N SER A 63 -9.26 1.84 3.46
CA SER A 63 -8.36 2.30 2.40
C SER A 63 -7.46 1.17 1.90
N LEU A 64 -6.96 0.32 2.80
CA LEU A 64 -6.15 -0.84 2.45
C LEU A 64 -6.94 -1.93 1.74
N GLU A 65 -8.21 -2.16 2.12
CA GLU A 65 -9.10 -3.09 1.43
C GLU A 65 -9.27 -2.70 -0.04
N LYS A 66 -9.59 -1.43 -0.31
CA LYS A 66 -9.72 -0.93 -1.69
C LYS A 66 -8.42 -1.07 -2.48
N LEU A 67 -7.29 -0.78 -1.84
CA LEU A 67 -5.98 -0.91 -2.46
C LEU A 67 -5.64 -2.37 -2.77
N LEU A 68 -5.96 -3.30 -1.87
CA LEU A 68 -5.74 -4.72 -2.07
C LEU A 68 -6.62 -5.26 -3.22
N ARG A 69 -7.89 -4.86 -3.29
CA ARG A 69 -8.78 -5.20 -4.43
C ARG A 69 -8.23 -4.68 -5.76
N SER A 70 -7.64 -3.48 -5.78
CA SER A 70 -6.98 -2.94 -6.97
C SER A 70 -5.74 -3.76 -7.36
N ALA A 71 -4.96 -4.22 -6.37
CA ALA A 71 -3.80 -5.09 -6.63
C ALA A 71 -4.22 -6.43 -7.23
N ILE A 72 -5.32 -7.01 -6.75
CA ILE A 72 -5.92 -8.25 -7.28
C ILE A 72 -6.33 -8.06 -8.75
N ALA A 73 -7.08 -7.00 -9.06
CA ALA A 73 -7.48 -6.71 -10.44
C ALA A 73 -6.28 -6.51 -11.38
N ASN A 74 -5.22 -5.85 -10.90
CA ASN A 74 -3.98 -5.70 -11.65
C ASN A 74 -3.27 -7.04 -11.89
N TRP A 75 -3.37 -7.96 -10.92
CA TRP A 75 -2.82 -9.30 -11.06
C TRP A 75 -3.59 -10.12 -12.10
N GLU A 76 -4.92 -10.09 -12.06
CA GLU A 76 -5.79 -10.75 -13.03
C GLU A 76 -5.53 -10.29 -14.47
N GLN A 77 -5.40 -8.96 -14.67
CA GLN A 77 -5.06 -8.40 -15.97
C GLN A 77 -3.70 -8.85 -16.51
N LYS A 78 -2.73 -9.12 -15.64
CA LYS A 78 -1.39 -9.58 -16.04
C LYS A 78 -1.30 -11.09 -16.25
N ASN A 79 -2.18 -11.84 -15.62
CA ASN A 79 -2.22 -13.30 -15.66
C ASN A 79 -3.55 -13.78 -16.26
N GLU A 80 -3.87 -13.33 -17.48
CA GLU A 80 -5.08 -13.72 -18.19
C GLU A 80 -5.25 -15.24 -18.23
N GLY A 81 -6.39 -15.73 -17.75
CA GLY A 81 -6.73 -17.17 -17.71
C GLY A 81 -6.36 -17.91 -16.43
N LYS A 82 -5.76 -17.25 -15.43
CA LYS A 82 -5.54 -17.83 -14.11
C LYS A 82 -6.54 -17.28 -13.10
N SER A 83 -7.12 -18.13 -12.27
CA SER A 83 -7.99 -17.69 -11.18
C SER A 83 -7.21 -17.47 -9.89
N ILE A 84 -7.72 -16.58 -9.04
CA ILE A 84 -7.12 -16.29 -7.72
C ILE A 84 -7.16 -17.52 -6.81
N GLU A 85 -8.16 -18.40 -7.02
CA GLU A 85 -8.39 -19.60 -6.22
C GLU A 85 -7.39 -20.70 -6.54
N ASP A 86 -6.92 -20.78 -7.79
CA ASP A 86 -5.96 -21.78 -8.25
C ASP A 86 -4.52 -21.45 -7.82
N GLU A 87 -4.18 -20.17 -7.81
CA GLU A 87 -2.89 -19.69 -7.30
C GLU A 87 -3.08 -19.07 -5.92
N LYS A 88 -2.55 -19.71 -4.88
CA LYS A 88 -2.55 -19.17 -3.51
C LYS A 88 -1.79 -17.85 -3.46
N LEU A 89 -2.47 -16.75 -3.73
CA LEU A 89 -1.89 -15.41 -3.71
C LEU A 89 -1.64 -14.93 -2.29
N VAL A 90 -0.48 -14.35 -2.06
CA VAL A 90 -0.03 -13.82 -0.77
C VAL A 90 0.33 -12.35 -0.91
N VAL A 91 0.10 -11.56 0.11
CA VAL A 91 0.61 -10.19 0.22
C VAL A 91 2.11 -10.26 0.47
N SER A 92 2.89 -10.25 -0.62
CA SER A 92 4.35 -10.39 -0.58
C SER A 92 5.01 -9.22 0.13
N SER A 93 4.60 -8.01 -0.18
CA SER A 93 5.16 -6.79 0.42
C SER A 93 4.09 -5.72 0.57
N ILE A 94 4.10 -5.03 1.70
CA ILE A 94 3.32 -3.82 1.93
C ILE A 94 4.22 -2.76 2.58
N GLN A 95 4.34 -1.61 1.92
CA GLN A 95 5.19 -0.51 2.32
C GLN A 95 4.33 0.72 2.61
N VAL A 96 4.64 1.41 3.70
CA VAL A 96 3.93 2.63 4.12
C VAL A 96 4.95 3.73 4.33
N ASP A 97 4.98 4.67 3.40
CA ASP A 97 5.89 5.80 3.39
C ASP A 97 5.20 7.07 3.87
N SER A 98 5.98 8.00 4.41
CA SER A 98 5.49 9.31 4.83
C SER A 98 5.28 10.21 3.61
N ALA A 99 4.12 10.86 3.55
CA ALA A 99 3.80 11.86 2.53
C ALA A 99 3.84 13.28 3.11
N ALA A 100 3.52 14.26 2.30
CA ALA A 100 3.43 15.66 2.70
C ALA A 100 2.47 15.84 3.87
N MET A 101 2.82 16.73 4.81
CA MET A 101 2.01 17.02 5.99
C MET A 101 1.43 18.43 5.91
N MET A 102 0.21 18.60 6.38
CA MET A 102 -0.40 19.90 6.59
C MET A 102 -0.14 20.39 8.01
N LYS A 103 0.39 21.61 8.13
CA LYS A 103 0.59 22.27 9.41
C LYS A 103 -0.66 23.02 9.82
N ARG A 104 -1.07 22.90 11.09
CA ARG A 104 -2.19 23.61 11.69
C ARG A 104 -1.74 24.17 13.03
N ILE A 105 -2.48 25.14 13.54
CA ILE A 105 -2.24 25.76 14.84
C ILE A 105 -3.43 25.42 15.73
N GLN A 106 -3.14 25.04 16.95
CA GLN A 106 -4.10 24.87 18.02
C GLN A 106 -3.81 25.88 19.11
N THR A 107 -4.82 26.60 19.57
CA THR A 107 -4.69 27.57 20.66
C THR A 107 -4.30 26.88 21.96
N ALA A 108 -3.45 27.54 22.74
CA ALA A 108 -3.01 27.10 24.06
C ALA A 108 -3.20 28.22 25.07
N PRO A 109 -3.21 27.92 26.39
CA PRO A 109 -3.31 28.93 27.45
C PRO A 109 -2.22 30.01 27.34
N GLN A 110 -2.47 31.16 27.87
CA GLN A 110 -1.55 32.32 27.92
C GLN A 110 -1.14 32.88 26.56
N GLY A 111 -2.04 32.83 25.55
CA GLY A 111 -1.76 33.37 24.22
C GLY A 111 -0.73 32.56 23.40
N ARG A 112 -0.38 31.35 23.84
CA ARG A 112 0.54 30.46 23.12
C ARG A 112 -0.21 29.67 22.06
N ALA A 113 0.54 29.13 21.10
CA ALA A 113 -0.01 28.27 20.04
C ALA A 113 0.81 26.98 19.91
N HIS A 114 0.13 25.85 19.80
CA HIS A 114 0.75 24.56 19.51
C HIS A 114 0.62 24.22 18.04
N ARG A 115 1.69 23.64 17.48
CA ARG A 115 1.67 23.15 16.10
C ARG A 115 1.04 21.77 16.05
N VAL A 116 0.02 21.61 15.21
CA VAL A 116 -0.57 20.32 14.86
C VAL A 116 -0.10 19.92 13.47
N ARG A 117 0.43 18.72 13.34
CA ARG A 117 0.88 18.14 12.07
C ARG A 117 -0.12 17.09 11.60
N LYS A 118 -0.92 17.41 10.59
CA LYS A 118 -1.79 16.45 9.89
C LYS A 118 -0.94 15.70 8.87
N ARG A 119 -0.50 14.48 9.25
CA ARG A 119 0.40 13.66 8.42
C ARG A 119 -0.39 12.84 7.42
N SER A 120 0.17 12.69 6.23
CA SER A 120 -0.33 11.81 5.18
C SER A 120 0.68 10.68 4.90
N ASN A 121 0.24 9.68 4.16
CA ASN A 121 1.08 8.55 3.78
C ASN A 121 0.89 8.15 2.31
N HIS A 122 1.86 7.39 1.81
CA HIS A 122 1.77 6.62 0.58
C HIS A 122 1.83 5.14 0.95
N VAL A 123 1.00 4.33 0.33
CA VAL A 123 1.02 2.87 0.54
C VAL A 123 1.22 2.17 -0.79
N THR A 124 2.14 1.22 -0.81
CA THR A 124 2.37 0.34 -1.95
C THR A 124 2.18 -1.10 -1.51
N ILE A 125 1.34 -1.85 -2.23
CA ILE A 125 1.10 -3.28 -2.00
C ILE A 125 1.58 -4.05 -3.22
N ILE A 126 2.28 -5.15 -2.98
CA ILE A 126 2.70 -6.13 -3.98
C ILE A 126 2.11 -7.48 -3.57
N ILE A 127 1.42 -8.11 -4.50
CA ILE A 127 0.93 -9.48 -4.35
C ILE A 127 1.69 -10.41 -5.31
N ASP A 128 1.93 -11.62 -4.84
CA ASP A 128 2.65 -12.65 -5.59
C ASP A 128 2.10 -14.03 -5.23
N GLY A 129 2.30 -15.03 -6.09
CA GLY A 129 1.97 -16.42 -5.78
C GLY A 129 2.78 -16.92 -4.57
N ALA A 130 2.18 -17.75 -3.74
CA ALA A 130 2.89 -18.42 -2.64
C ALA A 130 3.99 -19.31 -3.21
N LYS A 131 5.24 -19.04 -2.81
CA LYS A 131 6.38 -19.91 -3.14
C LYS A 131 6.40 -21.14 -2.27
#